data_c5dc2fea201cbd0d32565a2209c3ed90
#
_entry.id   c5dc2fea201cbd0d32565a2209c3ed90
#
_cell.length_a   1.000
_cell.length_b   1.000
_cell.length_c   1.000
_cell.angle_alpha   90.00
_cell.angle_beta   90.00
_cell.angle_gamma   90.00
#
_symmetry.space_group_name_H-M   'P 1'
#
loop_
_entity.id
_entity.type
_entity.pdbx_description
1 polymer ?
#
loop_
_entity_poly.entity_id
_entity_poly.type
_entity_poly.pdbx_seq_one_letter_code
_entity_poly.pdbx_strand_id
1 'polypeptide(L)'
;MCVIIIKQKNNVMPSDVAKSSAKINPHGLGIVWLDTFEVTYHKSSEYKLLLTDRPFIAHFRYATVGKVGISNTHPFVCGSNKDELLMMNGTIKGMGNHEMCDSKELAISLGGVNRKDWKGKLEQYDSRFVTVNLKTKSFQIYNRNLYTYREGIWYSKANVLQDNVIAVYGTLKKGFSNYYSYLTKAVYVGRGNTQSKYPLLVSGLPFLVDKKGIGHNVVVDVFKVSDAQLDDIDRLE
;
A
#
# COMPACT_ATOMS: atom_id res chain seq x y z
N MET A 1 8.38 -2.22 -6.91
CA MET A 1 8.83 -2.35 -5.49
C MET A 1 7.67 -2.83 -4.63
N CYS A 2 7.93 -3.75 -3.71
CA CYS A 2 6.98 -4.38 -2.80
C CYS A 2 6.33 -3.39 -1.80
N VAL A 3 5.45 -3.87 -0.94
CA VAL A 3 4.99 -3.14 0.25
C VAL A 3 4.98 -4.06 1.47
N ILE A 4 5.48 -3.56 2.60
CA ILE A 4 5.33 -4.17 3.92
C ILE A 4 4.33 -3.35 4.70
N ILE A 5 3.38 -4.02 5.35
CA ILE A 5 2.37 -3.42 6.21
C ILE A 5 2.48 -4.07 7.59
N ILE A 6 2.61 -3.26 8.64
CA ILE A 6 2.70 -3.75 10.03
C ILE A 6 1.54 -3.16 10.80
N LYS A 7 0.59 -3.99 11.16
CA LYS A 7 -0.62 -3.65 11.92
C LYS A 7 -0.58 -4.27 13.30
N GLN A 8 -0.67 -3.45 14.32
CA GLN A 8 -0.82 -3.89 15.70
C GLN A 8 -2.29 -4.22 16.03
N LYS A 9 -2.52 -4.88 17.16
CA LYS A 9 -3.84 -5.14 17.69
C LYS A 9 -4.59 -3.81 17.91
N ASN A 10 -5.90 -3.82 17.77
CA ASN A 10 -6.82 -2.67 17.92
C ASN A 10 -6.74 -1.60 16.82
N ASN A 11 -5.94 -1.79 15.78
CA ASN A 11 -5.97 -0.94 14.61
C ASN A 11 -6.82 -1.59 13.50
N VAL A 12 -7.49 -0.76 12.71
CA VAL A 12 -8.32 -1.22 11.58
C VAL A 12 -7.53 -1.04 10.28
N MET A 13 -7.39 -2.13 9.52
CA MET A 13 -6.79 -2.05 8.20
C MET A 13 -7.78 -1.42 7.21
N PRO A 14 -7.48 -0.27 6.59
CA PRO A 14 -8.34 0.32 5.58
C PRO A 14 -8.45 -0.60 4.35
N SER A 15 -9.68 -0.83 3.89
CA SER A 15 -9.95 -1.77 2.80
C SER A 15 -9.37 -1.29 1.46
N ASP A 16 -9.44 0.01 1.19
CA ASP A 16 -8.86 0.67 0.03
C ASP A 16 -7.33 0.52 -0.01
N VAL A 17 -6.66 0.70 1.12
CA VAL A 17 -5.20 0.52 1.23
C VAL A 17 -4.81 -0.94 1.01
N ALA A 18 -5.57 -1.90 1.55
CA ALA A 18 -5.33 -3.33 1.30
C ALA A 18 -5.52 -3.68 -0.18
N LYS A 19 -6.61 -3.19 -0.80
CA LYS A 19 -6.91 -3.36 -2.23
C LYS A 19 -5.84 -2.71 -3.12
N SER A 20 -5.45 -1.47 -2.82
CA SER A 20 -4.39 -0.76 -3.54
C SER A 20 -3.05 -1.49 -3.45
N SER A 21 -2.68 -1.97 -2.25
CA SER A 21 -1.46 -2.75 -2.03
C SER A 21 -1.42 -4.01 -2.90
N ALA A 22 -2.53 -4.73 -2.99
CA ALA A 22 -2.67 -5.92 -3.83
C ALA A 22 -2.59 -5.59 -5.32
N LYS A 23 -3.29 -4.52 -5.78
CA LYS A 23 -3.34 -4.08 -7.18
C LYS A 23 -1.95 -3.73 -7.72
N ILE A 24 -1.19 -2.95 -6.96
CA ILE A 24 0.15 -2.49 -7.38
C ILE A 24 1.26 -3.50 -7.09
N ASN A 25 1.00 -4.56 -6.31
CA ASN A 25 1.96 -5.63 -5.99
C ASN A 25 1.30 -7.02 -6.14
N PRO A 26 1.06 -7.48 -7.39
CA PRO A 26 0.20 -8.63 -7.66
C PRO A 26 0.88 -10.00 -7.55
N HIS A 27 2.18 -10.08 -7.21
CA HIS A 27 2.98 -11.30 -7.38
C HIS A 27 3.07 -12.19 -6.15
N GLY A 28 2.24 -11.96 -5.12
CA GLY A 28 2.12 -12.78 -3.92
C GLY A 28 1.94 -11.95 -2.65
N LEU A 29 1.34 -12.57 -1.65
CA LEU A 29 1.09 -12.04 -0.31
C LEU A 29 1.62 -13.03 0.72
N GLY A 30 2.51 -12.59 1.60
CA GLY A 30 2.90 -13.36 2.77
C GLY A 30 2.53 -12.63 4.03
N ILE A 31 2.08 -13.36 5.04
CA ILE A 31 1.59 -12.82 6.30
C ILE A 31 2.28 -13.55 7.46
N VAL A 32 2.76 -12.79 8.43
CA VAL A 32 3.09 -13.27 9.78
C VAL A 32 2.01 -12.75 10.72
N TRP A 33 1.25 -13.64 11.30
CA TRP A 33 0.23 -13.32 12.30
C TRP A 33 0.88 -13.11 13.66
N LEU A 34 0.87 -11.89 14.19
CA LEU A 34 1.62 -11.53 15.41
C LEU A 34 0.98 -12.03 16.71
N ASP A 35 -0.22 -12.57 16.65
CA ASP A 35 -0.87 -13.25 17.79
C ASP A 35 -0.41 -14.71 17.96
N THR A 36 -0.12 -15.42 16.85
CA THR A 36 0.31 -16.82 16.85
C THR A 36 1.74 -17.03 16.38
N PHE A 37 2.30 -16.08 15.64
CA PHE A 37 3.55 -16.18 14.87
C PHE A 37 3.50 -17.22 13.75
N GLU A 38 2.30 -17.60 13.34
CA GLU A 38 2.06 -18.41 12.16
C GLU A 38 2.39 -17.62 10.88
N VAL A 39 2.97 -18.33 9.91
CA VAL A 39 3.30 -17.78 8.58
C VAL A 39 2.39 -18.39 7.55
N THR A 40 1.74 -17.55 6.75
CA THR A 40 0.88 -17.99 5.65
C THR A 40 1.22 -17.27 4.35
N TYR A 41 1.00 -17.97 3.21
CA TYR A 41 1.29 -17.44 1.86
C TYR A 41 0.04 -17.56 0.99
N HIS A 42 -0.25 -16.49 0.25
CA HIS A 42 -1.49 -16.30 -0.49
C HIS A 42 -1.24 -15.63 -1.85
N LYS A 43 -2.24 -15.61 -2.71
CA LYS A 43 -2.30 -14.70 -3.86
C LYS A 43 -2.57 -13.28 -3.35
N SER A 44 -2.01 -12.27 -4.00
CA SER A 44 -2.27 -10.86 -3.64
C SER A 44 -3.77 -10.50 -3.69
N SER A 45 -4.55 -11.17 -4.56
CA SER A 45 -6.02 -10.99 -4.65
C SER A 45 -6.77 -11.38 -3.38
N GLU A 46 -6.14 -12.14 -2.49
CA GLU A 46 -6.73 -12.54 -1.19
C GLU A 46 -6.49 -11.48 -0.08
N TYR A 47 -6.20 -10.24 -0.46
CA TYR A 47 -5.96 -9.11 0.45
C TYR A 47 -7.04 -8.92 1.53
N LYS A 48 -8.26 -9.41 1.30
CA LYS A 48 -9.36 -9.35 2.28
C LYS A 48 -9.06 -10.07 3.58
N LEU A 49 -8.10 -11.01 3.59
CA LEU A 49 -7.59 -11.65 4.81
C LEU A 49 -7.01 -10.64 5.82
N LEU A 50 -6.54 -9.47 5.33
CA LEU A 50 -5.99 -8.41 6.17
C LEU A 50 -7.07 -7.52 6.82
N LEU A 51 -8.34 -7.64 6.38
CA LEU A 51 -9.48 -6.91 6.96
C LEU A 51 -9.98 -7.65 8.22
N THR A 52 -9.14 -7.67 9.23
CA THR A 52 -9.31 -8.42 10.47
C THR A 52 -8.77 -7.63 11.67
N ASP A 53 -9.23 -7.95 12.86
CA ASP A 53 -8.72 -7.38 14.12
C ASP A 53 -7.37 -7.98 14.53
N ARG A 54 -6.97 -9.11 13.94
CA ARG A 54 -5.69 -9.76 14.24
C ARG A 54 -4.51 -8.85 13.91
N PRO A 55 -3.48 -8.78 14.76
CA PRO A 55 -2.23 -8.08 14.44
C PRO A 55 -1.42 -8.91 13.44
N PHE A 56 -0.75 -8.23 12.49
CA PHE A 56 0.02 -8.91 11.45
C PHE A 56 1.18 -8.07 10.92
N ILE A 57 2.13 -8.75 10.27
CA ILE A 57 3.07 -8.17 9.31
C ILE A 57 2.78 -8.83 7.96
N ALA A 58 2.36 -8.03 6.98
CA ALA A 58 2.05 -8.49 5.64
C ALA A 58 3.03 -7.93 4.62
N HIS A 59 3.36 -8.73 3.61
CA HIS A 59 4.21 -8.35 2.50
C HIS A 59 3.54 -8.67 1.17
N PHE A 60 3.21 -7.63 0.40
CA PHE A 60 2.78 -7.76 -1.00
C PHE A 60 3.98 -7.65 -1.93
N ARG A 61 4.20 -8.67 -2.73
CA ARG A 61 5.35 -8.76 -3.62
C ARG A 61 5.10 -8.09 -4.97
N TYR A 62 6.09 -7.29 -5.40
CA TYR A 62 6.29 -6.92 -6.80
C TYR A 62 7.65 -7.45 -7.25
N ALA A 63 7.66 -8.44 -8.13
CA ALA A 63 8.89 -9.09 -8.57
C ALA A 63 9.70 -8.15 -9.47
N THR A 64 10.91 -7.82 -9.04
CA THR A 64 11.94 -7.09 -9.80
C THR A 64 13.11 -8.02 -10.13
N VAL A 65 13.38 -8.99 -9.24
CA VAL A 65 14.40 -10.03 -9.38
C VAL A 65 13.79 -11.37 -8.97
N GLY A 66 14.22 -12.45 -9.62
CA GLY A 66 13.71 -13.81 -9.40
C GLY A 66 12.32 -14.04 -10.00
N LYS A 67 12.02 -15.27 -10.33
CA LYS A 67 10.73 -15.66 -10.91
C LYS A 67 9.55 -15.39 -9.98
N VAL A 68 8.38 -15.16 -10.56
CA VAL A 68 7.13 -15.05 -9.81
C VAL A 68 6.75 -16.44 -9.29
N GLY A 69 6.45 -16.53 -8.00
CA GLY A 69 6.04 -17.76 -7.35
C GLY A 69 6.19 -17.69 -5.82
N ILE A 70 5.59 -18.66 -5.15
CA ILE A 70 5.56 -18.74 -3.69
C ILE A 70 6.97 -18.87 -3.09
N SER A 71 7.89 -19.56 -3.79
CA SER A 71 9.28 -19.73 -3.36
C SER A 71 10.06 -18.42 -3.23
N ASN A 72 9.58 -17.34 -3.87
CA ASN A 72 10.12 -15.98 -3.81
C ASN A 72 9.15 -15.00 -3.14
N THR A 73 8.14 -15.49 -2.43
CA THR A 73 7.22 -14.66 -1.63
C THR A 73 7.72 -14.58 -0.19
N HIS A 74 7.82 -13.38 0.36
CA HIS A 74 8.21 -13.15 1.76
C HIS A 74 7.14 -13.68 2.74
N PRO A 75 7.52 -13.96 4.01
CA PRO A 75 8.86 -13.84 4.59
C PRO A 75 9.80 -14.99 4.20
N PHE A 76 11.11 -14.77 4.32
CA PHE A 76 12.12 -15.80 4.16
C PHE A 76 12.74 -16.17 5.49
N VAL A 77 12.93 -17.46 5.72
CA VAL A 77 13.68 -17.95 6.88
C VAL A 77 15.14 -17.49 6.76
N CYS A 78 15.69 -16.96 7.86
CA CYS A 78 17.04 -16.45 7.95
C CYS A 78 17.66 -16.76 9.33
N GLY A 79 18.95 -16.40 9.48
CA GLY A 79 19.69 -16.68 10.69
C GLY A 79 20.24 -18.11 10.78
N SER A 80 21.23 -18.31 11.64
CA SER A 80 21.92 -19.59 11.81
C SER A 80 20.99 -20.69 12.34
N ASN A 81 20.07 -20.34 13.22
CA ASN A 81 19.13 -21.28 13.85
C ASN A 81 17.83 -21.46 13.06
N LYS A 82 17.64 -20.70 11.95
CA LYS A 82 16.41 -20.70 11.14
C LYS A 82 15.13 -20.35 11.91
N ASP A 83 15.25 -19.64 13.01
CA ASP A 83 14.16 -19.16 13.87
C ASP A 83 13.81 -17.69 13.63
N GLU A 84 14.46 -17.07 12.66
CA GLU A 84 14.19 -15.70 12.22
C GLU A 84 13.60 -15.66 10.81
N LEU A 85 12.78 -14.66 10.56
CA LEU A 85 12.19 -14.37 9.26
C LEU A 85 12.62 -13.00 8.80
N LEU A 86 12.80 -12.82 7.48
CA LEU A 86 13.11 -11.53 6.83
C LEU A 86 12.03 -11.16 5.84
N MET A 87 11.58 -9.92 5.89
CA MET A 87 10.84 -9.23 4.84
C MET A 87 11.62 -8.00 4.36
N MET A 88 11.58 -7.73 3.05
CA MET A 88 12.26 -6.58 2.45
C MET A 88 11.38 -5.86 1.44
N ASN A 89 11.39 -4.53 1.47
CA ASN A 89 10.91 -3.69 0.39
C ASN A 89 12.04 -2.80 -0.11
N GLY A 90 12.56 -3.16 -1.26
CA GLY A 90 13.69 -2.53 -1.94
C GLY A 90 14.25 -3.46 -3.00
N THR A 91 15.43 -3.13 -3.50
CA THR A 91 16.20 -3.97 -4.41
C THR A 91 17.67 -3.82 -4.05
N ILE A 92 18.39 -4.93 -3.90
CA ILE A 92 19.82 -4.95 -3.62
C ILE A 92 20.56 -5.28 -4.91
N LYS A 93 21.32 -4.32 -5.41
CA LYS A 93 22.14 -4.52 -6.62
C LYS A 93 23.19 -5.60 -6.38
N GLY A 94 23.33 -6.50 -7.35
CA GLY A 94 24.33 -7.58 -7.29
C GLY A 94 23.89 -8.80 -6.49
N MET A 95 22.65 -8.81 -5.95
CA MET A 95 22.02 -9.98 -5.32
C MET A 95 20.84 -10.48 -6.14
N GLY A 96 20.58 -11.79 -6.00
CA GLY A 96 19.53 -12.49 -6.73
C GLY A 96 19.94 -12.89 -8.16
N ASN A 97 19.08 -13.67 -8.78
CA ASN A 97 19.24 -14.15 -10.14
C ASN A 97 17.86 -14.41 -10.78
N HIS A 98 17.81 -15.08 -11.93
CA HIS A 98 16.55 -15.42 -12.60
C HIS A 98 15.60 -16.27 -11.71
N GLU A 99 16.15 -17.20 -10.92
CA GLU A 99 15.37 -18.14 -10.10
C GLU A 99 15.06 -17.58 -8.70
N MET A 100 16.00 -16.90 -8.08
CA MET A 100 15.94 -16.46 -6.68
C MET A 100 16.00 -14.94 -6.56
N CYS A 101 15.09 -14.36 -5.77
CA CYS A 101 15.11 -12.93 -5.51
C CYS A 101 16.25 -12.51 -4.58
N ASP A 102 16.68 -11.27 -4.70
CA ASP A 102 17.74 -10.62 -3.92
C ASP A 102 17.52 -10.71 -2.40
N SER A 103 16.29 -10.49 -1.96
CA SER A 103 15.91 -10.57 -0.55
C SER A 103 16.01 -11.99 0.04
N LYS A 104 15.78 -13.02 -0.77
CA LYS A 104 15.97 -14.42 -0.35
C LYS A 104 17.45 -14.75 -0.23
N GLU A 105 18.27 -14.30 -1.19
CA GLU A 105 19.73 -14.43 -1.11
C GLU A 105 20.29 -13.71 0.11
N LEU A 106 19.82 -12.48 0.40
CA LEU A 106 20.17 -11.76 1.63
C LEU A 106 19.79 -12.57 2.87
N ALA A 107 18.58 -13.13 2.94
CA ALA A 107 18.13 -13.94 4.07
C ALA A 107 19.05 -15.14 4.33
N ILE A 108 19.50 -15.81 3.27
CA ILE A 108 20.48 -16.90 3.35
C ILE A 108 21.83 -16.37 3.88
N SER A 109 22.31 -15.25 3.36
CA SER A 109 23.60 -14.67 3.78
C SER A 109 23.62 -14.26 5.25
N LEU A 110 22.48 -13.88 5.83
CA LEU A 110 22.37 -13.56 7.25
C LEU A 110 22.63 -14.77 8.16
N GLY A 111 22.53 -16.01 7.65
CA GLY A 111 22.88 -17.21 8.39
C GLY A 111 24.35 -17.25 8.82
N GLY A 112 25.25 -16.59 8.09
CA GLY A 112 26.68 -16.45 8.43
C GLY A 112 27.02 -15.18 9.21
N VAL A 113 26.03 -14.33 9.54
CA VAL A 113 26.25 -13.05 10.23
C VAL A 113 25.73 -13.13 11.67
N ASN A 114 26.54 -12.68 12.64
CA ASN A 114 26.11 -12.62 14.03
C ASN A 114 24.88 -11.69 14.16
N ARG A 115 23.87 -12.12 14.93
CA ARG A 115 22.60 -11.38 15.08
C ARG A 115 22.79 -9.93 15.53
N LYS A 116 23.78 -9.65 16.38
CA LYS A 116 24.11 -8.29 16.85
C LYS A 116 24.53 -7.34 15.72
N ASP A 117 25.08 -7.89 14.63
CA ASP A 117 25.63 -7.12 13.50
C ASP A 117 24.57 -6.88 12.39
N TRP A 118 23.39 -7.48 12.51
CA TRP A 118 22.32 -7.35 11.50
C TRP A 118 21.86 -5.93 11.29
N LYS A 119 21.83 -5.11 12.36
CA LYS A 119 21.44 -3.70 12.23
C LYS A 119 22.36 -2.98 11.24
N GLY A 120 23.66 -3.01 11.45
CA GLY A 120 24.63 -2.40 10.52
C GLY A 120 24.57 -3.01 9.12
N LYS A 121 24.39 -4.36 9.04
CA LYS A 121 24.30 -5.07 7.76
C LYS A 121 23.06 -4.69 6.95
N LEU A 122 21.91 -4.48 7.57
CA LEU A 122 20.65 -4.17 6.89
C LEU A 122 20.51 -2.66 6.63
N GLU A 123 20.89 -1.81 7.58
CA GLU A 123 20.71 -0.37 7.47
C GLU A 123 21.71 0.31 6.49
N GLN A 124 22.72 -0.41 5.97
CA GLN A 124 23.57 0.10 4.88
C GLN A 124 22.85 0.19 3.53
N TYR A 125 21.70 -0.51 3.36
CA TYR A 125 20.93 -0.49 2.13
C TYR A 125 19.78 0.53 2.20
N ASP A 126 19.51 1.23 1.12
CA ASP A 126 18.31 2.08 0.98
C ASP A 126 17.05 1.21 0.73
N SER A 127 16.77 0.36 1.69
CA SER A 127 15.66 -0.61 1.66
C SER A 127 15.01 -0.70 3.03
N ARG A 128 13.75 -1.12 3.07
CA ARG A 128 12.97 -1.28 4.30
C ARG A 128 12.98 -2.76 4.67
N PHE A 129 13.31 -3.05 5.93
CA PHE A 129 13.36 -4.42 6.39
C PHE A 129 12.55 -4.61 7.66
N VAL A 130 12.02 -5.81 7.81
CA VAL A 130 11.46 -6.32 9.07
C VAL A 130 12.00 -7.72 9.29
N THR A 131 12.50 -7.96 10.49
CA THR A 131 12.79 -9.33 10.96
C THR A 131 11.80 -9.73 12.02
N VAL A 132 11.44 -11.00 12.05
CA VAL A 132 10.55 -11.59 13.06
C VAL A 132 11.30 -12.77 13.69
N ASN A 133 11.42 -12.77 15.00
CA ASN A 133 11.97 -13.90 15.74
C ASN A 133 10.82 -14.79 16.26
N LEU A 134 10.75 -16.00 15.74
CA LEU A 134 9.67 -16.96 16.05
C LEU A 134 9.80 -17.54 17.46
N LYS A 135 11.02 -17.60 18.00
CA LYS A 135 11.31 -18.13 19.35
C LYS A 135 10.94 -17.12 20.43
N THR A 136 11.38 -15.86 20.27
CA THR A 136 11.09 -14.78 21.25
C THR A 136 9.76 -14.08 20.99
N LYS A 137 9.07 -14.44 19.91
CA LYS A 137 7.80 -13.84 19.50
C LYS A 137 7.89 -12.30 19.42
N SER A 138 8.90 -11.81 18.75
CA SER A 138 9.20 -10.38 18.61
C SER A 138 9.55 -10.03 17.18
N PHE A 139 9.48 -8.74 16.82
CA PHE A 139 9.93 -8.26 15.52
C PHE A 139 10.72 -6.96 15.65
N GLN A 140 11.52 -6.67 14.64
CA GLN A 140 12.34 -5.46 14.56
C GLN A 140 12.20 -4.83 13.17
N ILE A 141 12.01 -3.51 13.14
CA ILE A 141 11.98 -2.69 11.92
C ILE A 141 13.34 -2.02 11.76
N TYR A 142 13.92 -2.15 10.56
CA TYR A 142 15.16 -1.45 10.18
C TYR A 142 14.86 -0.38 9.14
N ASN A 143 15.67 0.68 9.11
CA ASN A 143 15.42 1.88 8.30
C ASN A 143 14.01 2.44 8.53
N ARG A 144 13.61 2.53 9.80
CA ARG A 144 12.27 2.92 10.23
C ARG A 144 11.87 4.31 9.71
N ASN A 145 12.82 5.20 9.49
CA ASN A 145 12.64 6.52 8.91
C ASN A 145 12.13 6.49 7.46
N LEU A 146 12.27 5.35 6.76
CA LEU A 146 11.77 5.15 5.41
C LEU A 146 10.32 4.63 5.38
N TYR A 147 9.73 4.35 6.54
CA TYR A 147 8.32 3.95 6.65
C TYR A 147 7.43 5.15 6.90
N THR A 148 6.20 5.07 6.41
CA THR A 148 5.12 5.99 6.77
C THR A 148 4.28 5.38 7.87
N TYR A 149 4.04 6.13 8.95
CA TYR A 149 3.15 5.73 10.02
C TYR A 149 1.84 6.50 9.91
N ARG A 150 0.71 5.79 9.82
CA ARG A 150 -0.62 6.39 9.75
C ARG A 150 -1.62 5.51 10.51
N GLU A 151 -2.40 6.11 11.41
CA GLU A 151 -3.49 5.46 12.14
C GLU A 151 -3.09 4.13 12.82
N GLY A 152 -1.90 4.11 13.46
CA GLY A 152 -1.42 2.93 14.17
C GLY A 152 -0.79 1.84 13.29
N ILE A 153 -0.64 2.07 11.99
CA ILE A 153 -0.10 1.11 11.02
C ILE A 153 1.15 1.68 10.34
N TRP A 154 2.18 0.84 10.17
CA TRP A 154 3.38 1.18 9.42
C TRP A 154 3.29 0.66 8.00
N TYR A 155 3.65 1.50 7.04
CA TYR A 155 3.67 1.20 5.61
C TYR A 155 5.05 1.48 5.04
N SER A 156 5.66 0.50 4.40
CA SER A 156 6.98 0.67 3.76
C SER A 156 6.91 1.42 2.42
N LYS A 157 5.72 1.84 1.98
CA LYS A 157 5.48 2.50 0.71
C LYS A 157 4.30 3.45 0.83
N ALA A 158 4.56 4.76 0.74
CA ALA A 158 3.54 5.78 0.95
C ALA A 158 2.46 5.83 -0.16
N ASN A 159 2.78 5.39 -1.38
CA ASN A 159 1.84 5.46 -2.50
C ASN A 159 0.64 4.50 -2.38
N VAL A 160 0.65 3.53 -1.46
CA VAL A 160 -0.53 2.74 -1.13
C VAL A 160 -1.56 3.52 -0.31
N LEU A 161 -1.14 4.66 0.26
CA LEU A 161 -1.94 5.58 1.05
C LEU A 161 -2.49 6.75 0.21
N GLN A 162 -2.39 6.67 -1.11
CA GLN A 162 -2.89 7.75 -1.96
C GLN A 162 -4.40 7.91 -1.77
N ASP A 163 -4.77 9.07 -1.28
CA ASP A 163 -6.14 9.55 -1.33
C ASP A 163 -6.44 9.85 -2.81
N ASN A 164 -7.51 9.30 -3.35
CA ASN A 164 -8.02 9.76 -4.63
C ASN A 164 -8.56 11.18 -4.43
N VAL A 165 -8.02 12.12 -5.18
CA VAL A 165 -8.49 13.50 -5.16
C VAL A 165 -9.31 13.72 -6.42
N ILE A 166 -10.58 14.08 -6.24
CA ILE A 166 -11.49 14.40 -7.33
C ILE A 166 -11.91 15.86 -7.26
N ALA A 167 -12.09 16.46 -8.41
CA ALA A 167 -12.68 17.80 -8.56
C ALA A 167 -14.04 17.62 -9.25
N VAL A 168 -15.11 17.97 -8.55
CA VAL A 168 -16.48 17.77 -9.04
C VAL A 168 -17.13 19.10 -9.42
N TYR A 169 -17.87 19.08 -10.50
CA TYR A 169 -18.76 20.16 -10.95
C TYR A 169 -20.20 19.65 -10.94
N GLY A 170 -21.19 20.48 -10.93
CA GLY A 170 -22.60 20.04 -10.99
C GLY A 170 -23.15 19.43 -9.70
N THR A 171 -23.92 18.35 -9.84
CA THR A 171 -24.74 17.77 -8.74
C THR A 171 -23.94 17.06 -7.65
N LEU A 172 -22.68 16.72 -7.89
CA LEU A 172 -21.76 16.16 -6.89
C LEU A 172 -21.16 17.23 -5.96
N LYS A 173 -21.29 18.53 -6.28
CA LYS A 173 -20.79 19.62 -5.41
C LYS A 173 -21.53 19.60 -4.08
N LYS A 174 -20.83 20.03 -3.02
CA LYS A 174 -21.37 20.10 -1.66
C LYS A 174 -22.70 20.89 -1.62
N GLY A 175 -23.74 20.25 -1.08
CA GLY A 175 -25.08 20.82 -0.97
C GLY A 175 -26.02 20.51 -2.14
N PHE A 176 -25.56 19.79 -3.18
CA PHE A 176 -26.39 19.34 -4.30
C PHE A 176 -26.80 17.88 -4.14
N SER A 177 -27.75 17.41 -4.97
CA SER A 177 -28.42 16.11 -4.78
C SER A 177 -27.47 14.91 -4.67
N ASN A 178 -26.54 14.75 -5.62
CA ASN A 178 -25.65 13.59 -5.65
C ASN A 178 -24.54 13.66 -4.58
N TYR A 179 -24.24 14.83 -4.03
CA TYR A 179 -23.33 14.94 -2.88
C TYR A 179 -23.81 14.07 -1.70
N TYR A 180 -25.11 14.12 -1.39
CA TYR A 180 -25.65 13.38 -0.24
C TYR A 180 -25.57 11.86 -0.40
N SER A 181 -25.64 11.36 -1.63
CA SER A 181 -25.59 9.94 -1.92
C SER A 181 -24.15 9.39 -1.99
N TYR A 182 -23.21 10.17 -2.51
CA TYR A 182 -21.88 9.68 -2.87
C TYR A 182 -20.73 10.27 -2.05
N LEU A 183 -20.81 11.52 -1.59
CA LEU A 183 -19.68 12.27 -1.05
C LEU A 183 -19.81 12.70 0.41
N THR A 184 -20.88 12.34 1.13
CA THR A 184 -21.04 12.70 2.55
C THR A 184 -19.96 12.13 3.46
N LYS A 185 -19.37 10.98 3.10
CA LYS A 185 -18.26 10.33 3.81
C LYS A 185 -16.88 10.74 3.28
N ALA A 186 -16.83 11.54 2.20
CA ALA A 186 -15.59 12.03 1.63
C ALA A 186 -15.05 13.23 2.43
N VAL A 187 -13.74 13.43 2.40
CA VAL A 187 -13.11 14.60 3.04
C VAL A 187 -13.17 15.76 2.07
N TYR A 188 -13.95 16.79 2.42
CA TYR A 188 -13.99 18.02 1.64
C TYR A 188 -12.68 18.80 1.81
N VAL A 189 -11.98 19.03 0.69
CA VAL A 189 -10.70 19.74 0.66
C VAL A 189 -10.90 21.26 0.50
N GLY A 190 -11.85 21.65 -0.35
CA GLY A 190 -12.13 23.06 -0.61
C GLY A 190 -12.82 23.30 -1.95
N ARG A 191 -13.10 24.57 -2.22
CA ARG A 191 -13.63 25.05 -3.50
C ARG A 191 -12.53 25.75 -4.28
N GLY A 192 -12.52 25.55 -5.60
CA GLY A 192 -11.57 26.17 -6.50
C GLY A 192 -12.14 26.34 -7.91
N ASN A 193 -11.27 26.75 -8.82
CA ASN A 193 -11.58 26.84 -10.24
C ASN A 193 -10.61 25.96 -11.03
N THR A 194 -11.05 25.41 -12.15
CA THR A 194 -10.13 24.75 -13.09
C THR A 194 -9.07 25.75 -13.57
N GLN A 195 -7.82 25.31 -13.64
CA GLN A 195 -6.72 26.15 -14.15
C GLN A 195 -6.92 26.51 -15.62
N SER A 196 -7.44 25.57 -16.40
CA SER A 196 -7.78 25.77 -17.81
C SER A 196 -9.27 26.06 -17.98
N LYS A 197 -9.60 26.78 -19.04
CA LYS A 197 -10.98 27.02 -19.46
C LYS A 197 -11.56 25.78 -20.10
N TYR A 198 -12.85 25.51 -19.84
CA TYR A 198 -13.63 24.44 -20.47
C TYR A 198 -15.05 24.94 -20.76
N PRO A 199 -15.70 24.46 -21.84
CA PRO A 199 -17.11 24.73 -22.06
C PRO A 199 -17.94 23.92 -21.04
N LEU A 200 -18.81 24.61 -20.30
CA LEU A 200 -19.81 23.99 -19.42
C LEU A 200 -21.20 24.25 -20.01
N LEU A 201 -21.81 23.21 -20.51
CA LEU A 201 -23.16 23.24 -21.06
C LEU A 201 -24.16 22.87 -19.98
N VAL A 202 -25.28 23.59 -19.89
CA VAL A 202 -26.35 23.33 -18.94
C VAL A 202 -27.64 23.06 -19.72
N SER A 203 -28.06 21.79 -19.70
CA SER A 203 -29.35 21.37 -20.29
C SER A 203 -30.00 20.38 -19.33
N GLY A 204 -30.64 20.90 -18.29
CA GLY A 204 -31.13 20.09 -17.15
C GLY A 204 -29.99 19.71 -16.21
N LEU A 205 -28.99 18.96 -16.68
CA LEU A 205 -27.75 18.64 -15.96
C LEU A 205 -26.56 19.39 -16.57
N PRO A 206 -25.54 19.75 -15.79
CA PRO A 206 -24.31 20.34 -16.30
C PRO A 206 -23.41 19.29 -16.95
N PHE A 207 -22.92 19.58 -18.17
CA PHE A 207 -21.95 18.75 -18.89
C PHE A 207 -20.69 19.55 -19.17
N LEU A 208 -19.55 19.03 -18.70
CA LEU A 208 -18.25 19.57 -19.03
C LEU A 208 -17.75 18.94 -20.34
N VAL A 209 -17.47 19.78 -21.33
CA VAL A 209 -16.92 19.31 -22.60
C VAL A 209 -15.39 19.35 -22.55
N ASP A 210 -14.73 18.25 -22.87
CA ASP A 210 -13.27 18.17 -22.89
C ASP A 210 -12.69 18.90 -24.12
N LYS A 211 -12.79 20.25 -24.06
CA LYS A 211 -12.15 21.18 -25.02
C LYS A 211 -11.38 22.24 -24.24
N LYS A 212 -10.17 21.86 -23.82
CA LYS A 212 -9.26 22.73 -23.09
C LYS A 212 -8.96 24.02 -23.83
N GLY A 213 -9.03 25.14 -23.13
CA GLY A 213 -8.75 26.49 -23.65
C GLY A 213 -9.97 27.26 -24.14
N ILE A 214 -11.15 26.62 -24.29
CA ILE A 214 -12.40 27.24 -24.72
C ILE A 214 -13.37 27.31 -23.53
N GLY A 215 -14.21 28.36 -23.48
CA GLY A 215 -15.22 28.53 -22.43
C GLY A 215 -14.68 29.31 -21.22
N HIS A 216 -14.95 28.82 -20.01
CA HIS A 216 -14.64 29.48 -18.75
C HIS A 216 -13.86 28.58 -17.77
N ASN A 217 -13.22 29.19 -16.76
CA ASN A 217 -12.73 28.45 -15.62
C ASN A 217 -13.94 27.94 -14.81
N VAL A 218 -14.04 26.64 -14.64
CA VAL A 218 -15.22 26.01 -14.02
C VAL A 218 -15.01 25.91 -12.50
N VAL A 219 -16.01 26.37 -11.74
CA VAL A 219 -16.01 26.25 -10.27
C VAL A 219 -16.22 24.79 -9.88
N VAL A 220 -15.27 24.24 -9.11
CA VAL A 220 -15.26 22.85 -8.64
C VAL A 220 -15.18 22.79 -7.13
N ASP A 221 -15.76 21.75 -6.55
CA ASP A 221 -15.50 21.34 -5.18
C ASP A 221 -14.53 20.14 -5.22
N VAL A 222 -13.51 20.16 -4.35
CA VAL A 222 -12.45 19.15 -4.32
C VAL A 222 -12.65 18.26 -3.09
N PHE A 223 -12.61 16.96 -3.31
CA PHE A 223 -12.77 15.94 -2.27
C PHE A 223 -11.64 14.92 -2.33
N LYS A 224 -11.27 14.39 -1.16
CA LYS A 224 -10.53 13.14 -1.05
C LYS A 224 -11.55 12.01 -0.87
N VAL A 225 -11.45 10.99 -1.70
CA VAL A 225 -12.38 9.85 -1.75
C VAL A 225 -11.61 8.53 -1.62
N SER A 226 -12.25 7.51 -1.07
CA SER A 226 -11.75 6.14 -1.12
C SER A 226 -11.91 5.54 -2.52
N ASP A 227 -11.19 4.44 -2.81
CA ASP A 227 -11.35 3.71 -4.07
C ASP A 227 -12.82 3.27 -4.28
N ALA A 228 -13.50 2.84 -3.21
CA ALA A 228 -14.91 2.44 -3.30
C ALA A 228 -15.83 3.61 -3.68
N GLN A 229 -15.58 4.80 -3.11
CA GLN A 229 -16.33 5.99 -3.48
C GLN A 229 -16.03 6.43 -4.92
N LEU A 230 -14.79 6.31 -5.36
CA LEU A 230 -14.42 6.60 -6.75
C LEU A 230 -15.12 5.65 -7.71
N ASP A 231 -15.09 4.33 -7.43
CA ASP A 231 -15.80 3.29 -8.21
C ASP A 231 -17.32 3.55 -8.28
N ASP A 232 -17.93 4.08 -7.20
CA ASP A 232 -19.37 4.41 -7.17
C ASP A 232 -19.67 5.68 -7.99
N ILE A 233 -18.77 6.66 -7.98
CA ILE A 233 -18.90 7.91 -8.76
C ILE A 233 -18.72 7.62 -10.26
N ASP A 234 -17.74 6.78 -10.62
CA ASP A 234 -17.47 6.39 -12.01
C ASP A 234 -18.64 5.61 -12.65
N ARG A 235 -19.50 4.99 -11.83
CA ARG A 235 -20.74 4.34 -12.32
C ARG A 235 -21.89 5.32 -12.51
N LEU A 236 -21.81 6.51 -11.91
CA LEU A 236 -22.81 7.55 -12.04
C LEU A 236 -22.66 8.33 -13.35
N GLU A 237 -21.42 8.45 -13.87
CA GLU A 237 -21.07 9.14 -15.11
C GLU A 237 -21.06 8.19 -16.32
#